data_094e4b8423a98c696fa2250fcabe4506
#
_entry.id   094e4b8423a98c696fa2250fcabe4506
#
_cell.length_a   1.000
_cell.length_b   1.000
_cell.length_c   1.000
_cell.angle_alpha   90.00
_cell.angle_beta   90.00
_cell.angle_gamma   90.00
#
_symmetry.space_group_name_H-M   'P 1'
#
loop_
_entity.id
_entity.type
_entity.pdbx_description
1 polymer ?
#
loop_
_entity_poly.entity_id
_entity_poly.type
_entity_poly.pdbx_seq_one_letter_code
_entity_poly.pdbx_strand_id
1 'polypeptide(L)'
;HNPEVAKMAALQGEIGMILFSINPAFDMMPAVRDLDQYFADTYDENLGGIAPIREELYKICEQQNVGITVMKGYAGGRLFDAKTSPFGVALTPVQCLHYALTRPAVASVMAGFDTPEHVYAATAYETASDQEKDYASVLAAAPKHAFSTGQCTYCGHCAPCPKKIDIAMVNKLYDLATMQKEIP
;
A
#
# COMPACT_ATOMS: atom_id res chain seq x y z
N HIS A 1 0.72 2.50 10.54
CA HIS A 1 1.34 1.85 9.37
C HIS A 1 2.37 0.77 9.75
N ASN A 2 2.80 0.71 11.04
CA ASN A 2 3.74 -0.32 11.49
C ASN A 2 2.96 -1.61 11.79
N PRO A 3 3.20 -2.71 11.08
CA PRO A 3 2.45 -3.95 11.26
C PRO A 3 2.72 -4.62 12.61
N GLU A 4 3.93 -4.46 13.18
CA GLU A 4 4.25 -5.03 14.50
C GLU A 4 3.43 -4.36 15.61
N VAL A 5 3.34 -3.03 15.59
CA VAL A 5 2.53 -2.28 16.57
C VAL A 5 1.04 -2.63 16.42
N ALA A 6 0.55 -2.70 15.18
CA ALA A 6 -0.83 -3.08 14.91
C ALA A 6 -1.15 -4.52 15.40
N LYS A 7 -0.22 -5.46 15.17
CA LYS A 7 -0.31 -6.84 15.67
C LYS A 7 -0.37 -6.89 17.20
N MET A 8 0.53 -6.16 17.87
CA MET A 8 0.51 -6.08 19.33
C MET A 8 -0.82 -5.55 19.86
N ALA A 9 -1.35 -4.48 19.26
CA ALA A 9 -2.63 -3.91 19.64
C ALA A 9 -3.80 -4.90 19.42
N ALA A 10 -3.81 -5.62 18.31
CA ALA A 10 -4.84 -6.65 18.04
C ALA A 10 -4.80 -7.80 19.07
N LEU A 11 -3.61 -8.20 19.51
CA LEU A 11 -3.43 -9.28 20.49
C LEU A 11 -3.85 -8.89 21.92
N GLN A 12 -3.94 -7.59 22.24
CA GLN A 12 -4.36 -7.13 23.57
C GLN A 12 -5.84 -7.39 23.85
N GLY A 13 -6.66 -7.59 22.82
CA GLY A 13 -8.09 -7.90 22.97
C GLY A 13 -8.97 -6.72 23.36
N GLU A 14 -8.43 -5.50 23.41
CA GLU A 14 -9.16 -4.29 23.81
C GLU A 14 -9.76 -3.50 22.64
N ILE A 15 -9.36 -3.85 21.40
CA ILE A 15 -9.80 -3.15 20.19
C ILE A 15 -10.61 -4.07 19.28
N GLY A 16 -11.70 -3.55 18.72
CA GLY A 16 -12.52 -4.28 17.74
C GLY A 16 -12.22 -3.92 16.28
N MET A 17 -11.45 -2.84 16.05
CA MET A 17 -11.15 -2.36 14.70
C MET A 17 -9.84 -1.60 14.65
N ILE A 18 -9.11 -1.73 13.54
CA ILE A 18 -7.93 -0.92 13.24
C ILE A 18 -8.08 -0.24 11.88
N LEU A 19 -7.51 0.96 11.76
CA LEU A 19 -7.33 1.63 10.48
C LEU A 19 -5.91 1.37 9.99
N PHE A 20 -5.77 0.64 8.88
CA PHE A 20 -4.45 0.21 8.39
C PHE A 20 -4.28 0.45 6.89
N SER A 21 -3.04 0.72 6.46
CA SER A 21 -2.73 0.95 5.04
C SER A 21 -2.52 -0.38 4.34
N ILE A 22 -3.40 -0.71 3.39
CA ILE A 22 -3.30 -1.93 2.58
C ILE A 22 -3.39 -1.54 1.10
N ASN A 23 -2.40 -1.92 0.35
CA ASN A 23 -2.36 -1.92 -1.12
C ASN A 23 -1.19 -2.80 -1.59
N PRO A 24 -1.15 -3.20 -2.87
CA PRO A 24 -0.09 -4.07 -3.37
C PRO A 24 1.33 -3.54 -3.10
N ALA A 25 1.56 -2.23 -3.26
CA ALA A 25 2.88 -1.64 -3.07
C ALA A 25 3.35 -1.77 -1.62
N PHE A 26 2.49 -1.50 -0.64
CA PHE A 26 2.86 -1.60 0.77
C PHE A 26 3.00 -3.04 1.25
N ASP A 27 2.21 -3.95 0.69
CA ASP A 27 2.21 -5.35 1.10
C ASP A 27 3.39 -6.13 0.51
N MET A 28 3.78 -5.82 -0.72
CA MET A 28 4.81 -6.56 -1.45
C MET A 28 6.21 -5.96 -1.31
N MET A 29 6.32 -4.71 -0.83
CA MET A 29 7.62 -4.10 -0.56
C MET A 29 8.09 -4.52 0.84
N PRO A 30 9.25 -5.18 0.97
CA PRO A 30 9.81 -5.48 2.28
C PRO A 30 10.07 -4.18 3.04
N ALA A 31 9.70 -4.17 4.32
CA ALA A 31 10.14 -3.11 5.22
C ALA A 31 11.66 -3.22 5.34
N VAL A 32 12.38 -2.36 4.65
CA VAL A 32 13.85 -2.32 4.73
C VAL A 32 14.22 -1.91 6.14
N ARG A 33 14.72 -2.87 6.93
CA ARG A 33 15.18 -2.64 8.30
C ARG A 33 16.63 -2.18 8.37
N ASP A 34 17.40 -2.45 7.32
CA ASP A 34 18.81 -2.17 7.23
C ASP A 34 19.13 -1.33 6.00
N LEU A 35 19.89 -0.24 6.20
CA LEU A 35 20.33 0.63 5.11
C LEU A 35 21.18 -0.12 4.08
N ASP A 36 21.93 -1.14 4.51
CA ASP A 36 22.78 -1.95 3.62
C ASP A 36 21.94 -2.83 2.67
N GLN A 37 20.74 -3.22 3.07
CA GLN A 37 19.79 -3.93 2.20
C GLN A 37 19.18 -3.00 1.13
N TYR A 38 19.18 -1.68 1.37
CA TYR A 38 18.68 -0.70 0.41
C TYR A 38 19.61 -0.60 -0.82
N PHE A 39 20.87 -0.97 -0.68
CA PHE A 39 21.88 -0.91 -1.73
C PHE A 39 22.25 -2.30 -2.28
N ALA A 40 21.63 -3.36 -1.78
CA ALA A 40 21.86 -4.71 -2.29
C ALA A 40 21.03 -4.96 -3.54
N ASP A 41 21.66 -5.44 -4.60
CA ASP A 41 21.04 -5.84 -5.86
C ASP A 41 20.05 -7.05 -5.74
N THR A 42 19.73 -7.45 -4.50
CA THR A 42 18.91 -8.63 -4.18
C THR A 42 17.41 -8.38 -4.13
N TYR A 43 16.92 -7.27 -4.67
CA TYR A 43 15.48 -6.97 -4.78
C TYR A 43 14.68 -7.97 -5.65
N ASP A 44 15.37 -8.82 -6.40
CA ASP A 44 14.75 -9.75 -7.35
C ASP A 44 13.99 -10.92 -6.69
N GLU A 45 14.22 -11.21 -5.41
CA GLU A 45 13.66 -12.41 -4.76
C GLU A 45 12.29 -12.21 -4.09
N ASN A 46 11.85 -10.96 -3.86
CA ASN A 46 10.69 -10.67 -3.00
C ASN A 46 9.42 -10.17 -3.73
N LEU A 47 9.37 -10.19 -5.04
CA LEU A 47 8.13 -9.93 -5.81
C LEU A 47 7.09 -11.07 -5.72
N GLY A 48 7.34 -12.06 -4.88
CA GLY A 48 6.54 -13.29 -4.80
C GLY A 48 5.37 -13.25 -3.85
N GLY A 49 5.12 -12.17 -3.09
CA GLY A 49 4.02 -12.19 -2.14
C GLY A 49 3.96 -11.03 -1.15
N ILE A 50 2.99 -11.11 -0.26
CA ILE A 50 2.81 -10.17 0.85
C ILE A 50 3.94 -10.35 1.86
N ALA A 51 4.50 -9.27 2.37
CA ALA A 51 5.51 -9.31 3.43
C ALA A 51 4.99 -10.14 4.62
N PRO A 52 5.75 -11.14 5.12
CA PRO A 52 5.25 -12.09 6.12
C PRO A 52 4.65 -11.44 7.36
N ILE A 53 5.24 -10.34 7.85
CA ILE A 53 4.73 -9.61 9.02
C ILE A 53 3.35 -8.99 8.78
N ARG A 54 3.03 -8.59 7.55
CA ARG A 54 1.74 -8.02 7.18
C ARG A 54 0.70 -9.12 7.02
N GLU A 55 1.08 -10.23 6.39
CA GLU A 55 0.23 -11.42 6.28
C GLU A 55 -0.13 -11.98 7.66
N GLU A 56 0.83 -12.03 8.58
CA GLU A 56 0.61 -12.43 9.97
C GLU A 56 -0.36 -11.49 10.68
N LEU A 57 -0.21 -10.16 10.52
CA LEU A 57 -1.14 -9.18 11.08
C LEU A 57 -2.57 -9.44 10.61
N TYR A 58 -2.79 -9.67 9.31
CA TYR A 58 -4.13 -9.91 8.78
C TYR A 58 -4.77 -11.17 9.37
N LYS A 59 -3.99 -12.27 9.46
CA LYS A 59 -4.44 -13.51 10.08
C LYS A 59 -4.76 -13.35 11.58
N ILE A 60 -3.94 -12.59 12.31
CA ILE A 60 -4.19 -12.30 13.73
C ILE A 60 -5.45 -11.46 13.89
N CYS A 61 -5.64 -10.42 13.10
CA CYS A 61 -6.86 -9.62 13.14
C CYS A 61 -8.10 -10.49 12.92
N GLU A 62 -8.06 -11.40 11.95
CA GLU A 62 -9.17 -12.34 11.70
C GLU A 62 -9.40 -13.27 12.89
N GLN A 63 -8.35 -13.88 13.45
CA GLN A 63 -8.45 -14.78 14.62
C GLN A 63 -8.95 -14.08 15.88
N GLN A 64 -8.58 -12.81 16.08
CA GLN A 64 -8.98 -12.01 17.23
C GLN A 64 -10.32 -11.26 17.01
N ASN A 65 -10.97 -11.46 15.85
CA ASN A 65 -12.19 -10.75 15.47
C ASN A 65 -12.00 -9.22 15.48
N VAL A 66 -10.83 -8.75 15.06
CA VAL A 66 -10.50 -7.33 14.90
C VAL A 66 -10.67 -6.95 13.45
N GLY A 67 -11.66 -6.11 13.14
CA GLY A 67 -11.90 -5.63 11.77
C GLY A 67 -10.80 -4.69 11.29
N ILE A 68 -10.47 -4.74 9.99
CA ILE A 68 -9.55 -3.79 9.36
C ILE A 68 -10.35 -2.85 8.44
N THR A 69 -10.28 -1.54 8.70
CA THR A 69 -10.65 -0.51 7.74
C THR A 69 -9.39 -0.10 6.99
N VAL A 70 -9.41 -0.21 5.68
CA VAL A 70 -8.24 0.07 4.84
C VAL A 70 -8.16 1.54 4.49
N MET A 71 -6.99 2.15 4.67
CA MET A 71 -6.63 3.43 4.08
C MET A 71 -5.53 3.26 3.04
N LYS A 72 -5.35 4.27 2.19
CA LYS A 72 -4.32 4.31 1.13
C LYS A 72 -4.43 3.16 0.12
N GLY A 73 -5.64 2.62 -0.09
CA GLY A 73 -5.87 1.52 -1.05
C GLY A 73 -5.36 1.80 -2.46
N TYR A 74 -5.30 3.06 -2.85
CA TYR A 74 -4.82 3.53 -4.16
C TYR A 74 -3.36 4.03 -4.15
N ALA A 75 -2.65 3.92 -3.02
CA ALA A 75 -1.30 4.45 -2.85
C ALA A 75 -1.16 5.94 -3.30
N GLY A 76 -2.17 6.77 -3.00
CA GLY A 76 -2.23 8.17 -3.44
C GLY A 76 -2.44 8.34 -4.95
N GLY A 77 -3.08 7.39 -5.61
CA GLY A 77 -3.33 7.39 -7.06
C GLY A 77 -2.16 6.85 -7.89
N ARG A 78 -1.02 6.57 -7.26
CA ARG A 78 0.21 6.12 -7.98
C ARG A 78 0.03 4.80 -8.70
N LEU A 79 -0.87 3.94 -8.23
CA LEU A 79 -1.13 2.63 -8.84
C LEU A 79 -1.88 2.74 -10.17
N PHE A 80 -2.46 3.89 -10.50
CA PHE A 80 -3.28 4.08 -11.69
C PHE A 80 -2.48 4.42 -12.97
N ASP A 81 -1.19 4.69 -12.85
CA ASP A 81 -0.31 4.98 -13.99
C ASP A 81 0.95 4.11 -13.91
N ALA A 82 1.29 3.43 -15.01
CA ALA A 82 2.46 2.57 -15.10
C ALA A 82 3.78 3.31 -14.81
N LYS A 83 3.85 4.62 -15.05
CA LYS A 83 5.04 5.44 -14.78
C LYS A 83 5.23 5.74 -13.30
N THR A 84 4.14 5.82 -12.54
CA THR A 84 4.17 6.13 -11.10
C THR A 84 3.99 4.90 -10.23
N SER A 85 3.44 3.82 -10.80
CA SER A 85 3.29 2.54 -10.12
C SER A 85 4.65 1.91 -9.88
N PRO A 86 4.95 1.45 -8.65
CA PRO A 86 6.20 0.76 -8.36
C PRO A 86 6.33 -0.57 -9.10
N PHE A 87 5.25 -1.06 -9.69
CA PHE A 87 5.23 -2.30 -10.47
C PHE A 87 5.52 -2.07 -11.97
N GLY A 88 5.60 -0.81 -12.43
CA GLY A 88 5.72 -0.49 -13.86
C GLY A 88 4.49 -0.85 -14.70
N VAL A 89 3.39 -1.22 -14.03
CA VAL A 89 2.07 -1.47 -14.62
C VAL A 89 1.02 -0.70 -13.86
N ALA A 90 -0.06 -0.29 -14.55
CA ALA A 90 -1.20 0.38 -13.94
C ALA A 90 -2.21 -0.65 -13.43
N LEU A 91 -2.80 -0.37 -12.29
CA LEU A 91 -3.97 -1.07 -11.75
C LEU A 91 -5.20 -0.16 -11.86
N THR A 92 -6.36 -0.75 -12.05
CA THR A 92 -7.63 -0.02 -11.99
C THR A 92 -8.10 0.20 -10.55
N PRO A 93 -9.01 1.16 -10.29
CA PRO A 93 -9.65 1.31 -8.99
C PRO A 93 -10.29 0.01 -8.50
N VAL A 94 -10.95 -0.73 -9.40
CA VAL A 94 -11.59 -2.03 -9.11
C VAL A 94 -10.55 -3.06 -8.64
N GLN A 95 -9.42 -3.17 -9.32
CA GLN A 95 -8.33 -4.09 -8.94
C GLN A 95 -7.72 -3.72 -7.60
N CYS A 96 -7.49 -2.43 -7.34
CA CYS A 96 -6.97 -1.96 -6.04
C CYS A 96 -7.95 -2.26 -4.89
N LEU A 97 -9.25 -2.05 -5.10
CA LEU A 97 -10.28 -2.39 -4.11
C LEU A 97 -10.36 -3.89 -3.89
N HIS A 98 -10.34 -4.69 -4.96
CA HIS A 98 -10.38 -6.15 -4.86
C HIS A 98 -9.17 -6.68 -4.11
N TYR A 99 -7.98 -6.14 -4.39
CA TYR A 99 -6.78 -6.48 -3.63
C TYR A 99 -6.98 -6.30 -2.12
N ALA A 100 -7.48 -5.13 -1.72
CA ALA A 100 -7.66 -4.80 -0.31
C ALA A 100 -8.76 -5.65 0.34
N LEU A 101 -9.94 -5.74 -0.30
CA LEU A 101 -11.12 -6.43 0.24
C LEU A 101 -10.93 -7.96 0.34
N THR A 102 -9.97 -8.54 -0.38
CA THR A 102 -9.65 -9.96 -0.30
C THR A 102 -8.62 -10.31 0.78
N ARG A 103 -8.14 -9.32 1.55
CA ARG A 103 -7.26 -9.59 2.70
C ARG A 103 -8.09 -10.04 3.90
N PRO A 104 -7.55 -10.96 4.74
CA PRO A 104 -8.23 -11.39 5.96
C PRO A 104 -8.59 -10.20 6.85
N ALA A 105 -9.72 -10.30 7.55
CA ALA A 105 -10.25 -9.29 8.47
C ALA A 105 -10.60 -7.92 7.86
N VAL A 106 -10.42 -7.69 6.57
CA VAL A 106 -10.80 -6.40 5.96
C VAL A 106 -12.32 -6.29 5.86
N ALA A 107 -12.86 -5.28 6.55
CA ALA A 107 -14.30 -4.98 6.60
C ALA A 107 -14.70 -3.85 5.66
N SER A 108 -13.79 -2.90 5.38
CA SER A 108 -14.08 -1.75 4.53
C SER A 108 -12.83 -1.11 3.95
N VAL A 109 -12.99 -0.32 2.89
CA VAL A 109 -11.92 0.48 2.29
C VAL A 109 -12.34 1.95 2.25
N MET A 110 -11.55 2.82 2.87
CA MET A 110 -11.68 4.27 2.76
C MET A 110 -10.86 4.75 1.58
N ALA A 111 -11.51 4.85 0.43
CA ALA A 111 -10.91 5.38 -0.78
C ALA A 111 -11.01 6.91 -0.81
N GLY A 112 -9.97 7.59 -1.30
CA GLY A 112 -9.98 9.03 -1.52
C GLY A 112 -10.62 9.38 -2.86
N PHE A 113 -11.51 10.37 -2.86
CA PHE A 113 -12.21 10.85 -4.05
C PHE A 113 -12.13 12.38 -4.13
N ASP A 114 -11.75 12.90 -5.29
CA ASP A 114 -11.70 14.32 -5.57
C ASP A 114 -12.84 14.76 -6.50
N THR A 115 -13.39 13.82 -7.27
CA THR A 115 -14.46 14.08 -8.24
C THR A 115 -15.54 12.98 -8.19
N PRO A 116 -16.76 13.26 -8.69
CA PRO A 116 -17.83 12.25 -8.82
C PRO A 116 -17.40 11.02 -9.65
N GLU A 117 -16.56 11.22 -10.66
CA GLU A 117 -16.08 10.15 -11.53
C GLU A 117 -15.23 9.14 -10.75
N HIS A 118 -14.47 9.61 -9.73
CA HIS A 118 -13.72 8.72 -8.83
C HIS A 118 -14.66 7.85 -8.00
N VAL A 119 -15.81 8.39 -7.59
CA VAL A 119 -16.83 7.61 -6.88
C VAL A 119 -17.42 6.54 -7.81
N TYR A 120 -17.79 6.91 -9.04
CA TYR A 120 -18.33 5.95 -10.02
C TYR A 120 -17.31 4.86 -10.36
N ALA A 121 -16.04 5.21 -10.53
CA ALA A 121 -14.96 4.25 -10.78
C ALA A 121 -14.77 3.26 -9.62
N ALA A 122 -14.96 3.70 -8.38
CA ALA A 122 -14.87 2.82 -7.22
C ALA A 122 -16.11 1.94 -7.07
N THR A 123 -17.31 2.50 -7.21
CA THR A 123 -18.59 1.75 -7.07
C THR A 123 -18.81 0.75 -8.21
N ALA A 124 -18.13 0.90 -9.34
CA ALA A 124 -18.10 -0.10 -10.40
C ALA A 124 -17.60 -1.47 -9.90
N TYR A 125 -16.93 -1.52 -8.76
CA TYR A 125 -16.52 -2.75 -8.10
C TYR A 125 -17.68 -3.72 -7.83
N GLU A 126 -18.87 -3.22 -7.51
CA GLU A 126 -20.04 -4.04 -7.18
C GLU A 126 -20.49 -4.91 -8.36
N THR A 127 -20.39 -4.38 -9.58
CA THR A 127 -20.84 -5.06 -10.80
C THR A 127 -19.70 -5.60 -11.65
N ALA A 128 -18.45 -5.38 -11.22
CA ALA A 128 -17.27 -5.82 -11.95
C ALA A 128 -17.17 -7.34 -12.01
N SER A 129 -16.82 -7.85 -13.19
CA SER A 129 -16.53 -9.26 -13.43
C SER A 129 -15.24 -9.70 -12.73
N ASP A 130 -15.03 -11.01 -12.62
CA ASP A 130 -13.78 -11.58 -12.08
C ASP A 130 -12.56 -11.17 -12.92
N GLN A 131 -12.72 -10.99 -14.23
CA GLN A 131 -11.66 -10.53 -15.11
C GLN A 131 -11.27 -9.07 -14.83
N GLU A 132 -12.23 -8.20 -14.55
CA GLU A 132 -11.98 -6.79 -14.18
C GLU A 132 -11.36 -6.67 -12.80
N LYS A 133 -11.61 -7.62 -11.92
CA LYS A 133 -11.02 -7.72 -10.57
C LYS A 133 -9.63 -8.36 -10.55
N ASP A 134 -9.19 -9.01 -11.64
CA ASP A 134 -7.92 -9.73 -11.69
C ASP A 134 -6.72 -8.78 -11.65
N TYR A 135 -6.29 -8.47 -10.43
CA TYR A 135 -5.03 -7.77 -10.17
C TYR A 135 -3.83 -8.71 -10.23
N ALA A 136 -4.04 -10.00 -9.97
CA ALA A 136 -2.94 -10.96 -9.82
C ALA A 136 -2.22 -11.19 -11.14
N SER A 137 -2.95 -11.37 -12.24
CA SER A 137 -2.36 -11.50 -13.58
C SER A 137 -1.62 -10.22 -14.01
N VAL A 138 -2.16 -9.03 -13.64
CA VAL A 138 -1.49 -7.75 -13.95
C VAL A 138 -0.17 -7.63 -13.18
N LEU A 139 -0.16 -7.96 -11.89
CA LEU A 139 1.06 -7.92 -11.07
C LEU A 139 2.06 -9.00 -11.46
N ALA A 140 1.60 -10.20 -11.85
CA ALA A 140 2.48 -11.26 -12.33
C ALA A 140 3.19 -10.91 -13.65
N ALA A 141 2.58 -10.06 -14.48
CA ALA A 141 3.17 -9.55 -15.71
C ALA A 141 4.09 -8.33 -15.49
N ALA A 142 4.17 -7.81 -14.25
CA ALA A 142 4.97 -6.64 -13.94
C ALA A 142 6.48 -6.89 -14.16
N PRO A 143 7.23 -5.90 -14.68
CA PRO A 143 8.68 -6.01 -14.83
C PRO A 143 9.35 -6.19 -13.46
N LYS A 144 10.26 -7.15 -13.34
CA LYS A 144 10.95 -7.47 -12.06
C LYS A 144 11.72 -6.31 -11.43
N HIS A 145 12.07 -5.28 -12.20
CA HIS A 145 12.90 -4.14 -11.78
C HIS A 145 12.12 -2.83 -11.55
N ALA A 146 10.79 -2.87 -11.53
CA ALA A 146 9.97 -1.67 -11.42
C ALA A 146 10.11 -0.92 -10.07
N PHE A 147 10.69 -1.56 -9.06
CA PHE A 147 10.84 -1.01 -7.71
C PHE A 147 11.99 0.00 -7.54
N SER A 148 12.91 0.09 -8.50
CA SER A 148 14.12 0.93 -8.40
C SER A 148 13.89 2.42 -8.73
N THR A 149 12.66 2.89 -8.77
CA THR A 149 12.36 4.26 -9.23
C THR A 149 12.69 5.37 -8.22
N GLY A 150 13.19 5.04 -7.02
CA GLY A 150 13.61 6.03 -6.03
C GLY A 150 12.49 6.95 -5.50
N GLN A 151 11.23 6.63 -5.76
CA GLN A 151 10.10 7.46 -5.36
C GLN A 151 9.59 7.09 -3.96
N CYS A 152 9.38 8.08 -3.11
CA CYS A 152 8.85 7.89 -1.77
C CYS A 152 7.35 7.56 -1.80
N THR A 153 6.94 6.49 -1.11
CA THR A 153 5.52 6.11 -0.94
C THR A 153 4.91 6.64 0.36
N TYR A 154 5.66 7.47 1.11
CA TYR A 154 5.30 8.02 2.42
C TYR A 154 4.88 6.97 3.45
N CYS A 155 5.38 5.75 3.32
CA CYS A 155 5.02 4.62 4.18
C CYS A 155 5.55 4.74 5.63
N GLY A 156 6.52 5.65 5.88
CA GLY A 156 7.12 5.83 7.20
C GLY A 156 8.16 4.76 7.58
N HIS A 157 8.51 3.84 6.69
CA HIS A 157 9.49 2.76 6.98
C HIS A 157 10.92 3.27 7.25
N CYS A 158 11.23 4.51 6.86
CA CYS A 158 12.50 5.17 7.17
C CYS A 158 12.60 5.73 8.60
N ALA A 159 11.57 5.57 9.41
CA ALA A 159 11.60 5.92 10.83
C ALA A 159 12.02 4.69 11.68
N PRO A 160 12.80 4.90 12.79
CA PRO A 160 13.34 6.18 13.23
C PRO A 160 14.61 6.57 12.47
N CYS A 161 14.66 7.79 11.97
CA CYS A 161 15.89 8.32 11.37
C CYS A 161 16.93 8.66 12.45
N PRO A 162 18.18 8.22 12.34
CA PRO A 162 19.25 8.56 13.31
C PRO A 162 19.49 10.07 13.47
N LYS A 163 19.15 10.86 12.44
CA LYS A 163 19.24 12.33 12.45
C LYS A 163 17.94 13.00 12.82
N LYS A 164 16.93 12.23 13.27
CA LYS A 164 15.60 12.73 13.68
C LYS A 164 14.86 13.49 12.56
N ILE A 165 15.10 13.13 11.31
CA ILE A 165 14.40 13.69 10.15
C ILE A 165 13.16 12.86 9.89
N ASP A 166 12.00 13.49 9.73
CA ASP A 166 10.80 12.83 9.18
C ASP A 166 10.94 12.76 7.65
N ILE A 167 11.60 11.70 7.19
CA ILE A 167 11.92 11.52 5.76
C ILE A 167 10.63 11.41 4.93
N ALA A 168 9.61 10.75 5.44
CA ALA A 168 8.33 10.62 4.74
C ALA A 168 7.65 11.99 4.56
N MET A 169 7.67 12.83 5.60
CA MET A 169 7.11 14.17 5.55
C MET A 169 7.91 15.09 4.62
N VAL A 170 9.24 15.05 4.68
CA VAL A 170 10.11 15.85 3.80
C VAL A 170 9.84 15.51 2.33
N ASN A 171 9.80 14.22 1.98
CA ASN A 171 9.48 13.81 0.60
C ASN A 171 8.06 14.22 0.19
N LYS A 172 7.08 14.10 1.10
CA LYS A 172 5.72 14.54 0.82
C LYS A 172 5.64 16.03 0.52
N LEU A 173 6.32 16.86 1.31
CA LEU A 173 6.34 18.31 1.10
C LEU A 173 7.09 18.67 -0.18
N TYR A 174 8.19 17.96 -0.48
CA TYR A 174 8.93 18.13 -1.73
C TYR A 174 8.07 17.80 -2.96
N ASP A 175 7.38 16.66 -2.93
CA ASP A 175 6.50 16.26 -4.05
C ASP A 175 5.32 17.25 -4.21
N LEU A 176 4.73 17.71 -3.10
CA LEU A 176 3.71 18.76 -3.16
C LEU A 176 4.24 20.06 -3.77
N ALA A 177 5.43 20.49 -3.38
CA ALA A 177 6.06 21.69 -3.93
C ALA A 177 6.38 21.56 -5.43
N THR A 178 6.81 20.36 -5.87
CA THR A 178 7.10 20.12 -7.29
C THR A 178 5.85 19.98 -8.16
N MET A 179 4.71 19.62 -7.57
CA MET A 179 3.42 19.57 -8.26
C MET A 179 2.77 20.95 -8.41
N GLN A 180 3.14 21.91 -7.59
CA GLN A 180 2.66 23.29 -7.69
C GLN A 180 3.44 24.00 -8.80
N LYS A 181 2.72 24.50 -9.81
CA LYS A 181 3.32 25.26 -10.92
C LYS A 181 3.82 26.67 -10.51
N GLU A 182 3.39 27.15 -9.36
CA GLU A 182 3.81 28.42 -8.78
C GLU A 182 4.23 28.20 -7.33
N ILE A 183 5.45 28.54 -7.01
CA ILE A 183 5.92 28.64 -5.62
C ILE A 183 5.47 30.02 -5.12
N PRO A 184 4.71 30.10 -4.02
CA PRO A 184 4.30 31.39 -3.46
C PRO A 184 5.50 32.22 -3.01
#